data_1095b17eaf164e4e9ed226998e2c7aab
#
_entry.id   1095b17eaf164e4e9ed226998e2c7aab
#
_cell.length_a   1.000
_cell.length_b   1.000
_cell.length_c   1.000
_cell.angle_alpha   90.00
_cell.angle_beta   90.00
_cell.angle_gamma   90.00
#
_symmetry.space_group_name_H-M   'P 1'
#
loop_
_entity.id
_entity.type
_entity.pdbx_description
1 polymer ?
#
loop_
_entity_poly.entity_id
_entity_poly.type
_entity_poly.pdbx_seq_one_letter_code
_entity_poly.pdbx_strand_id
1 'polypeptide(L)'
;TIQPNDELTITVSAIEQEAALPFNPPITSSGSVSGGSVNVGGGGQLQTYLVDQNGNIESPVMGTIYVRGLTRVALAEKLKTMITAYVTNPIVNVKLSNFQVSVLGAVNNPGTYTISNEYLTIPKALGLAGDMQIFGRRDNVLVMREENDKVTKAYLDLTDNSIIDSEYYYLKQNDVLYVELNDSQRQAGSLNPNSGLFISVASVLISLVVLFLR
;
A
#
# COMPACT_ATOMS: atom_id res chain seq x y z
N THR A 1 4.93 -11.91 2.98
CA THR A 1 4.37 -12.80 4.00
C THR A 1 3.10 -12.20 4.57
N ILE A 2 2.16 -13.06 4.95
CA ILE A 2 0.88 -12.69 5.54
C ILE A 2 1.11 -12.21 6.97
N GLN A 3 0.45 -11.11 7.35
CA GLN A 3 0.57 -10.46 8.65
C GLN A 3 -0.81 -10.27 9.32
N PRO A 4 -0.88 -10.01 10.62
CA PRO A 4 -2.11 -9.59 11.27
C PRO A 4 -2.72 -8.35 10.59
N ASN A 5 -4.05 -8.30 10.57
CA ASN A 5 -4.87 -7.29 9.86
C ASN A 5 -4.84 -7.38 8.32
N ASP A 6 -4.19 -8.38 7.73
CA ASP A 6 -4.35 -8.66 6.30
C ASP A 6 -5.74 -9.22 6.04
N GLU A 7 -6.34 -8.80 4.93
CA GLU A 7 -7.60 -9.34 4.44
C GLU A 7 -7.34 -10.26 3.24
N LEU A 8 -7.72 -11.51 3.37
CA LEU A 8 -7.50 -12.54 2.36
C LEU A 8 -8.81 -12.91 1.66
N THR A 9 -8.83 -12.86 0.34
CA THR A 9 -9.86 -13.55 -0.45
C THR A 9 -9.33 -14.90 -0.84
N ILE A 10 -10.04 -15.96 -0.44
CA ILE A 10 -9.71 -17.33 -0.75
C ILE A 10 -10.78 -17.84 -1.70
N THR A 11 -10.36 -18.34 -2.87
CA THR A 11 -11.26 -18.91 -3.87
C THR A 11 -10.89 -20.37 -4.11
N VAL A 12 -11.86 -21.24 -4.00
CA VAL A 12 -11.72 -22.68 -4.26
C VAL A 12 -12.48 -23.01 -5.52
N SER A 13 -11.81 -23.63 -6.49
CA SER A 13 -12.42 -24.12 -7.72
C SER A 13 -12.20 -25.63 -7.81
N ALA A 14 -13.20 -26.35 -8.30
CA ALA A 14 -13.13 -27.80 -8.51
C ALA A 14 -13.88 -28.18 -9.78
N ILE A 15 -13.66 -29.40 -10.26
CA ILE A 15 -14.40 -29.96 -11.41
C ILE A 15 -15.88 -30.03 -11.07
N GLU A 16 -16.20 -30.48 -9.86
CA GLU A 16 -17.56 -30.49 -9.30
C GLU A 16 -17.78 -29.17 -8.55
N GLN A 17 -18.40 -28.18 -9.21
CA GLN A 17 -18.62 -26.85 -8.64
C GLN A 17 -19.44 -26.89 -7.35
N GLU A 18 -20.41 -27.78 -7.21
CA GLU A 18 -21.24 -27.92 -6.01
C GLU A 18 -20.42 -28.27 -4.77
N ALA A 19 -19.38 -29.10 -4.92
CA ALA A 19 -18.47 -29.45 -3.82
C ALA A 19 -17.61 -28.25 -3.36
N ALA A 20 -17.38 -27.27 -4.22
CA ALA A 20 -16.61 -26.08 -3.89
C ALA A 20 -17.44 -24.96 -3.25
N LEU A 21 -18.78 -24.97 -3.36
CA LEU A 21 -19.66 -23.92 -2.85
C LEU A 21 -19.49 -23.62 -1.35
N PRO A 22 -19.35 -24.61 -0.45
CA PRO A 22 -19.19 -24.36 0.97
C PRO A 22 -17.91 -23.56 1.30
N PHE A 23 -16.90 -23.62 0.43
CA PHE A 23 -15.61 -22.93 0.59
C PHE A 23 -15.61 -21.52 0.00
N ASN A 24 -16.64 -21.16 -0.78
CA ASN A 24 -16.81 -19.86 -1.42
C ASN A 24 -18.13 -19.19 -0.99
N PRO A 25 -18.37 -18.97 0.31
CA PRO A 25 -19.63 -18.37 0.72
C PRO A 25 -19.75 -16.96 0.13
N PRO A 26 -20.88 -16.63 -0.54
CA PRO A 26 -21.15 -15.29 -1.02
C PRO A 26 -21.39 -14.36 0.16
N ILE A 27 -20.87 -13.14 0.10
CA ILE A 27 -21.29 -12.08 1.03
C ILE A 27 -22.73 -11.72 0.64
N THR A 28 -23.69 -12.14 1.45
CA THR A 28 -25.03 -11.56 1.39
C THR A 28 -24.93 -10.17 2.02
N SER A 29 -24.68 -9.15 1.21
CA SER A 29 -24.93 -7.77 1.64
C SER A 29 -26.45 -7.72 1.93
N SER A 30 -26.82 -7.59 3.20
CA SER A 30 -28.19 -7.24 3.59
C SER A 30 -28.49 -5.87 3.01
N GLY A 31 -28.99 -5.88 1.77
CA GLY A 31 -29.44 -4.70 1.08
C GLY A 31 -30.53 -4.05 1.92
N SER A 32 -30.33 -2.82 2.28
CA SER A 32 -31.33 -1.90 2.79
C SER A 32 -32.57 -2.00 1.90
N VAL A 33 -33.65 -2.56 2.42
CA VAL A 33 -34.96 -2.60 1.76
C VAL A 33 -35.51 -1.18 1.80
N SER A 34 -35.21 -0.39 0.77
CA SER A 34 -35.93 0.84 0.49
C SER A 34 -36.71 0.64 -0.81
N GLY A 35 -38.02 0.40 -0.66
CA GLY A 35 -39.02 0.62 -1.70
C GLY A 35 -38.83 -0.12 -3.04
N GLY A 36 -39.25 -1.37 -3.14
CA GLY A 36 -39.99 -1.84 -4.33
C GLY A 36 -39.23 -2.27 -5.58
N SER A 37 -37.91 -2.45 -5.57
CA SER A 37 -37.20 -3.16 -6.66
C SER A 37 -36.10 -4.02 -6.10
N VAL A 38 -36.26 -5.33 -6.23
CA VAL A 38 -35.21 -6.31 -5.94
C VAL A 38 -34.23 -6.27 -7.10
N ASN A 39 -33.19 -5.46 -6.97
CA ASN A 39 -32.10 -5.48 -7.94
C ASN A 39 -31.17 -6.65 -7.57
N VAL A 40 -31.47 -7.83 -8.14
CA VAL A 40 -30.57 -8.99 -8.10
C VAL A 40 -29.42 -8.72 -9.08
N GLY A 41 -28.57 -7.77 -8.73
CA GLY A 41 -27.28 -7.56 -9.39
C GLY A 41 -26.34 -8.65 -8.94
N GLY A 42 -26.27 -9.74 -9.70
CA GLY A 42 -25.44 -10.91 -9.44
C GLY A 42 -23.96 -10.63 -9.63
N GLY A 43 -23.36 -9.94 -8.67
CA GLY A 43 -21.92 -9.87 -8.46
C GLY A 43 -21.67 -10.26 -7.01
N GLY A 44 -21.75 -11.56 -6.71
CA GLY A 44 -21.43 -12.06 -5.37
C GLY A 44 -20.00 -11.68 -5.01
N GLN A 45 -19.86 -10.67 -4.15
CA GLN A 45 -18.57 -10.36 -3.56
C GLN A 45 -18.16 -11.56 -2.70
N LEU A 46 -16.98 -12.11 -2.97
CA LEU A 46 -16.45 -13.24 -2.22
C LEU A 46 -16.15 -12.80 -0.79
N GLN A 47 -16.36 -13.70 0.16
CA GLN A 47 -16.02 -13.44 1.56
C GLN A 47 -14.53 -13.21 1.70
N THR A 48 -14.17 -12.16 2.43
CA THR A 48 -12.80 -11.91 2.88
C THR A 48 -12.59 -12.48 4.27
N TYR A 49 -11.40 -12.95 4.53
CA TYR A 49 -10.96 -13.50 5.82
C TYR A 49 -9.94 -12.56 6.42
N LEU A 50 -10.27 -11.97 7.58
CA LEU A 50 -9.35 -11.12 8.31
C LEU A 50 -8.38 -11.99 9.11
N VAL A 51 -7.08 -11.70 9.00
CA VAL A 51 -6.05 -12.31 9.83
C VAL A 51 -6.06 -11.65 11.22
N ASP A 52 -6.31 -12.43 12.25
CA ASP A 52 -6.37 -11.95 13.64
C ASP A 52 -4.96 -11.60 14.19
N GLN A 53 -4.92 -11.05 15.40
CA GLN A 53 -3.69 -10.69 16.10
C GLN A 53 -2.76 -11.89 16.36
N ASN A 54 -3.34 -13.10 16.49
CA ASN A 54 -2.59 -14.33 16.70
C ASN A 54 -2.08 -14.93 15.39
N GLY A 55 -2.46 -14.34 14.25
CA GLY A 55 -2.06 -14.80 12.93
C GLY A 55 -2.94 -15.91 12.37
N ASN A 56 -4.19 -16.01 12.81
CA ASN A 56 -5.16 -17.01 12.33
C ASN A 56 -6.23 -16.36 11.45
N ILE A 57 -6.82 -17.16 10.58
CA ILE A 57 -8.10 -16.87 9.91
C ILE A 57 -9.15 -17.87 10.40
N GLU A 58 -10.41 -17.48 10.40
CA GLU A 58 -11.54 -18.36 10.71
C GLU A 58 -12.31 -18.71 9.44
N SER A 59 -12.37 -19.99 9.14
CA SER A 59 -13.14 -20.50 8.02
C SER A 59 -14.34 -21.33 8.52
N PRO A 60 -15.56 -21.10 8.00
CA PRO A 60 -16.74 -21.85 8.42
C PRO A 60 -16.62 -23.36 8.24
N VAL A 61 -15.86 -23.80 7.25
CA VAL A 61 -15.71 -25.24 6.91
C VAL A 61 -14.45 -25.84 7.53
N MET A 62 -13.35 -25.06 7.56
CA MET A 62 -12.03 -25.58 7.96
C MET A 62 -11.66 -25.19 9.40
N GLY A 63 -12.47 -24.36 10.06
CA GLY A 63 -12.18 -23.83 11.39
C GLY A 63 -11.05 -22.81 11.39
N THR A 64 -10.31 -22.73 12.50
CA THR A 64 -9.21 -21.79 12.71
C THR A 64 -7.94 -22.29 12.05
N ILE A 65 -7.33 -21.45 11.19
CA ILE A 65 -6.12 -21.79 10.43
C ILE A 65 -5.04 -20.76 10.69
N TYR A 66 -3.88 -21.20 11.17
CA TYR A 66 -2.72 -20.34 11.34
C TYR A 66 -2.09 -20.01 9.99
N VAL A 67 -1.96 -18.69 9.69
CA VAL A 67 -1.50 -18.18 8.39
C VAL A 67 -0.34 -17.19 8.48
N ARG A 68 -0.05 -16.64 9.67
CA ARG A 68 1.03 -15.65 9.88
C ARG A 68 2.37 -16.19 9.39
N GLY A 69 3.11 -15.36 8.63
CA GLY A 69 4.43 -15.69 8.11
C GLY A 69 4.43 -16.57 6.86
N LEU A 70 3.28 -17.13 6.47
CA LEU A 70 3.17 -17.86 5.21
C LEU A 70 3.18 -16.89 4.02
N THR A 71 3.70 -17.36 2.89
CA THR A 71 3.44 -16.71 1.60
C THR A 71 2.05 -17.11 1.10
N ARG A 72 1.47 -16.35 0.16
CA ARG A 72 0.18 -16.68 -0.47
C ARG A 72 0.21 -18.07 -1.10
N VAL A 73 1.34 -18.42 -1.75
CA VAL A 73 1.53 -19.73 -2.38
C VAL A 73 1.57 -20.84 -1.32
N ALA A 74 2.33 -20.66 -0.25
CA ALA A 74 2.40 -21.63 0.84
C ALA A 74 1.05 -21.82 1.53
N LEU A 75 0.26 -20.74 1.70
CA LEU A 75 -1.09 -20.83 2.23
C LEU A 75 -2.02 -21.57 1.25
N ALA A 76 -1.95 -21.28 -0.05
CA ALA A 76 -2.77 -21.98 -1.06
C ALA A 76 -2.50 -23.49 -1.06
N GLU A 77 -1.25 -23.93 -0.98
CA GLU A 77 -0.89 -25.35 -0.89
C GLU A 77 -1.35 -25.99 0.43
N LYS A 78 -1.22 -25.29 1.55
CA LYS A 78 -1.74 -25.73 2.84
C LYS A 78 -3.26 -25.94 2.79
N LEU A 79 -4.00 -24.95 2.29
CA LEU A 79 -5.45 -25.04 2.13
C LEU A 79 -5.85 -26.14 1.16
N LYS A 80 -5.15 -26.27 0.04
CA LYS A 80 -5.38 -27.33 -0.94
C LYS A 80 -5.28 -28.72 -0.29
N THR A 81 -4.24 -28.94 0.51
CA THR A 81 -4.07 -30.22 1.23
C THR A 81 -5.26 -30.50 2.17
N MET A 82 -5.73 -29.48 2.91
CA MET A 82 -6.87 -29.62 3.81
C MET A 82 -8.18 -29.87 3.05
N ILE A 83 -8.39 -29.16 1.94
CA ILE A 83 -9.63 -29.25 1.13
C ILE A 83 -9.70 -30.55 0.34
N THR A 84 -8.58 -31.18 0.00
CA THR A 84 -8.53 -32.45 -0.74
C THR A 84 -9.29 -33.58 -0.02
N ALA A 85 -9.50 -33.48 1.30
CA ALA A 85 -10.35 -34.41 2.04
C ALA A 85 -11.84 -34.30 1.70
N TYR A 86 -12.27 -33.17 1.15
CA TYR A 86 -13.69 -32.87 0.85
C TYR A 86 -13.96 -32.71 -0.64
N VAL A 87 -12.98 -32.33 -1.42
CA VAL A 87 -13.10 -31.97 -2.83
C VAL A 87 -11.99 -32.62 -3.64
N THR A 88 -12.35 -33.27 -4.74
CA THR A 88 -11.38 -33.91 -5.65
C THR A 88 -10.65 -32.87 -6.49
N ASN A 89 -9.30 -32.86 -6.44
CA ASN A 89 -8.44 -31.96 -7.21
C ASN A 89 -8.82 -30.48 -7.09
N PRO A 90 -8.87 -29.90 -5.86
CA PRO A 90 -9.20 -28.50 -5.68
C PRO A 90 -8.08 -27.60 -6.20
N ILE A 91 -8.48 -26.49 -6.84
CA ILE A 91 -7.61 -25.36 -7.16
C ILE A 91 -7.90 -24.27 -6.14
N VAL A 92 -6.92 -23.88 -5.36
CA VAL A 92 -7.05 -22.85 -4.33
C VAL A 92 -6.26 -21.62 -4.76
N ASN A 93 -6.93 -20.48 -4.81
CA ASN A 93 -6.31 -19.18 -5.07
C ASN A 93 -6.45 -18.31 -3.83
N VAL A 94 -5.35 -17.69 -3.40
CA VAL A 94 -5.29 -16.77 -2.25
C VAL A 94 -4.84 -15.42 -2.74
N LYS A 95 -5.67 -14.40 -2.52
CA LYS A 95 -5.38 -13.00 -2.87
C LYS A 95 -5.46 -12.13 -1.63
N LEU A 96 -4.55 -11.17 -1.52
CA LEU A 96 -4.63 -10.10 -0.52
C LEU A 96 -5.59 -9.02 -1.03
N SER A 97 -6.63 -8.70 -0.27
CA SER A 97 -7.69 -7.77 -0.69
C SER A 97 -7.43 -6.34 -0.27
N ASN A 98 -6.69 -6.15 0.81
CA ASN A 98 -6.35 -4.84 1.35
C ASN A 98 -4.89 -4.44 1.11
N PHE A 99 -4.25 -4.95 0.02
CA PHE A 99 -2.88 -4.55 -0.28
C PHE A 99 -2.81 -3.05 -0.54
N GLN A 100 -2.12 -2.35 0.35
CA GLN A 100 -1.94 -0.90 0.26
C GLN A 100 -0.52 -0.48 0.58
N VAL A 101 -0.12 0.64 -0.02
CA VAL A 101 1.15 1.31 0.24
C VAL A 101 0.90 2.81 0.39
N SER A 102 1.71 3.47 1.19
CA SER A 102 1.65 4.92 1.35
C SER A 102 2.82 5.57 0.61
N VAL A 103 2.54 6.57 -0.24
CA VAL A 103 3.54 7.37 -0.93
C VAL A 103 3.44 8.79 -0.43
N LEU A 104 4.50 9.30 0.18
CA LEU A 104 4.51 10.56 0.90
C LEU A 104 5.71 11.44 0.49
N GLY A 105 5.68 12.71 0.89
CA GLY A 105 6.76 13.66 0.65
C GLY A 105 6.64 14.38 -0.69
N ALA A 106 7.77 14.57 -1.39
CA ALA A 106 7.87 15.35 -2.62
C ALA A 106 7.36 14.60 -3.86
N VAL A 107 6.08 14.19 -3.83
CA VAL A 107 5.32 13.62 -4.97
C VAL A 107 4.14 14.51 -5.30
N ASN A 108 3.57 14.37 -6.49
CA ASN A 108 2.47 15.23 -6.91
C ASN A 108 1.17 14.94 -6.13
N ASN A 109 0.88 13.67 -5.85
CA ASN A 109 -0.32 13.27 -5.12
C ASN A 109 0.08 12.35 -3.96
N PRO A 110 0.49 12.90 -2.80
CA PRO A 110 0.80 12.07 -1.64
C PRO A 110 -0.47 11.42 -1.10
N GLY A 111 -0.38 10.14 -0.69
CA GLY A 111 -1.53 9.40 -0.17
C GLY A 111 -1.25 7.92 0.02
N THR A 112 -2.28 7.20 0.48
CA THR A 112 -2.28 5.74 0.57
C THR A 112 -3.04 5.17 -0.62
N TYR A 113 -2.43 4.22 -1.31
CA TYR A 113 -2.95 3.61 -2.54
C TYR A 113 -3.26 2.14 -2.30
N THR A 114 -4.49 1.75 -2.61
CA THR A 114 -4.89 0.34 -2.61
C THR A 114 -4.52 -0.29 -3.95
N ILE A 115 -3.84 -1.42 -3.90
CA ILE A 115 -3.25 -2.10 -5.04
C ILE A 115 -4.01 -3.38 -5.34
N SER A 116 -4.56 -3.47 -6.53
CA SER A 116 -5.27 -4.67 -6.99
C SER A 116 -4.32 -5.75 -7.55
N ASN A 117 -3.10 -5.36 -7.90
CA ASN A 117 -2.10 -6.25 -8.48
C ASN A 117 -1.33 -6.99 -7.38
N GLU A 118 -0.79 -8.15 -7.72
CA GLU A 118 0.01 -8.97 -6.80
C GLU A 118 1.36 -8.35 -6.45
N TYR A 119 1.91 -7.53 -7.33
CA TYR A 119 3.24 -6.94 -7.21
C TYR A 119 3.18 -5.45 -7.51
N LEU A 120 3.82 -4.68 -6.66
CA LEU A 120 4.02 -3.25 -6.85
C LEU A 120 5.51 -2.94 -6.74
N THR A 121 6.07 -2.30 -7.75
CA THR A 121 7.44 -1.79 -7.72
C THR A 121 7.46 -0.33 -7.31
N ILE A 122 8.60 0.16 -6.80
CA ILE A 122 8.77 1.57 -6.44
C ILE A 122 8.40 2.51 -7.60
N PRO A 123 8.88 2.31 -8.85
CA PRO A 123 8.49 3.19 -9.94
C PRO A 123 6.99 3.21 -10.23
N LYS A 124 6.32 2.05 -10.08
CA LYS A 124 4.85 2.00 -10.22
C LYS A 124 4.13 2.74 -9.10
N ALA A 125 4.62 2.63 -7.86
CA ALA A 125 4.06 3.36 -6.73
C ALA A 125 4.19 4.87 -6.92
N LEU A 126 5.35 5.35 -7.37
CA LEU A 126 5.57 6.75 -7.72
C LEU A 126 4.65 7.19 -8.87
N GLY A 127 4.48 6.35 -9.90
CA GLY A 127 3.54 6.61 -10.99
C GLY A 127 2.09 6.78 -10.52
N LEU A 128 1.63 5.97 -9.54
CA LEU A 128 0.31 6.13 -8.92
C LEU A 128 0.19 7.47 -8.17
N ALA A 129 1.27 7.92 -7.54
CA ALA A 129 1.35 9.22 -6.87
C ALA A 129 1.55 10.40 -7.84
N GLY A 130 1.44 10.18 -9.16
CA GLY A 130 1.62 11.21 -10.18
C GLY A 130 3.06 11.62 -10.41
N ASP A 131 4.01 10.73 -10.09
CA ASP A 131 5.46 10.92 -10.11
C ASP A 131 5.99 11.90 -9.04
N MET A 132 7.29 11.95 -8.94
CA MET A 132 8.02 12.83 -8.03
C MET A 132 7.97 14.27 -8.54
N GLN A 133 7.86 15.20 -7.61
CA GLN A 133 8.02 16.63 -7.94
C GLN A 133 9.46 16.91 -8.44
N ILE A 134 9.63 18.00 -9.16
CA ILE A 134 10.94 18.42 -9.69
C ILE A 134 11.99 18.61 -8.57
N PHE A 135 11.53 18.93 -7.38
CA PHE A 135 12.37 19.13 -6.18
C PHE A 135 12.51 17.86 -5.33
N GLY A 136 11.90 16.75 -5.71
CA GLY A 136 12.05 15.47 -5.04
C GLY A 136 13.43 14.86 -5.30
N ARG A 137 14.06 14.35 -4.25
CA ARG A 137 15.36 13.67 -4.34
C ARG A 137 15.18 12.26 -4.88
N ARG A 138 15.78 11.97 -6.03
CA ARG A 138 15.76 10.64 -6.66
C ARG A 138 16.86 9.71 -6.13
N ASP A 139 17.92 10.30 -5.61
CA ASP A 139 19.10 9.61 -5.06
C ASP A 139 18.91 9.18 -3.59
N ASN A 140 17.80 9.54 -2.95
CA ASN A 140 17.57 9.26 -1.54
C ASN A 140 16.07 9.06 -1.23
N VAL A 141 15.50 8.00 -1.77
CA VAL A 141 14.10 7.64 -1.50
C VAL A 141 14.05 6.66 -0.34
N LEU A 142 13.34 7.01 0.71
CA LEU A 142 13.21 6.19 1.92
C LEU A 142 12.05 5.23 1.77
N VAL A 143 12.31 3.94 1.98
CA VAL A 143 11.30 2.91 2.19
C VAL A 143 11.30 2.52 3.66
N MET A 144 10.15 2.63 4.31
CA MET A 144 9.92 2.13 5.66
C MET A 144 9.03 0.90 5.58
N ARG A 145 9.49 -0.19 6.15
CA ARG A 145 8.82 -1.50 6.17
C ARG A 145 8.71 -2.03 7.58
N GLU A 146 7.52 -2.42 7.97
CA GLU A 146 7.27 -3.07 9.24
C GLU A 146 7.13 -4.59 9.03
N GLU A 147 8.02 -5.36 9.66
CA GLU A 147 7.99 -6.82 9.67
C GLU A 147 8.31 -7.34 11.06
N ASN A 148 7.47 -8.24 11.58
CA ASN A 148 7.66 -8.86 12.90
C ASN A 148 7.85 -7.83 14.04
N ASP A 149 6.99 -6.81 14.06
CA ASP A 149 6.99 -5.71 15.05
C ASP A 149 8.29 -4.87 15.04
N LYS A 150 9.04 -4.91 13.92
CA LYS A 150 10.24 -4.10 13.70
C LYS A 150 10.10 -3.26 12.46
N VAL A 151 10.37 -1.96 12.61
CA VAL A 151 10.41 -1.04 11.46
C VAL A 151 11.84 -0.98 10.92
N THR A 152 12.00 -1.39 9.67
CA THR A 152 13.25 -1.24 8.91
C THR A 152 13.16 -0.03 8.00
N LYS A 153 14.31 0.62 7.77
CA LYS A 153 14.44 1.78 6.90
C LYS A 153 15.52 1.51 5.88
N ALA A 154 15.20 1.67 4.61
CA ALA A 154 16.14 1.56 3.51
C ALA A 154 16.11 2.84 2.68
N TYR A 155 17.28 3.37 2.37
CA TYR A 155 17.45 4.49 1.45
C TYR A 155 17.86 3.95 0.10
N LEU A 156 17.15 4.34 -0.94
CA LEU A 156 17.32 3.82 -2.29
C LEU A 156 17.61 4.95 -3.25
N ASP A 157 18.56 4.72 -4.14
CA ASP A 157 18.88 5.61 -5.23
C ASP A 157 18.15 5.14 -6.50
N LEU A 158 17.17 5.92 -6.96
CA LEU A 158 16.41 5.60 -8.18
C LEU A 158 17.20 5.92 -9.46
N THR A 159 18.36 6.57 -9.35
CA THR A 159 19.24 6.87 -10.49
C THR A 159 20.25 5.75 -10.75
N ASP A 160 20.42 4.83 -9.79
CA ASP A 160 21.27 3.68 -9.91
C ASP A 160 20.49 2.45 -10.43
N ASN A 161 21.06 1.79 -11.43
CA ASN A 161 20.46 0.57 -12.01
C ASN A 161 20.43 -0.61 -11.02
N SER A 162 21.28 -0.63 -9.99
CA SER A 162 21.33 -1.68 -8.97
C SER A 162 20.09 -1.73 -8.09
N ILE A 163 19.22 -0.72 -8.16
CA ILE A 163 17.94 -0.71 -7.40
C ILE A 163 17.07 -1.93 -7.70
N ILE A 164 17.14 -2.46 -8.93
CA ILE A 164 16.32 -3.60 -9.38
C ILE A 164 16.66 -4.86 -8.56
N ASP A 165 17.90 -4.98 -8.09
CA ASP A 165 18.38 -6.11 -7.29
C ASP A 165 18.11 -5.93 -5.79
N SER A 166 17.58 -4.78 -5.39
CA SER A 166 17.24 -4.49 -3.99
C SER A 166 16.01 -5.29 -3.54
N GLU A 167 16.06 -5.84 -2.33
CA GLU A 167 14.90 -6.47 -1.68
C GLU A 167 13.72 -5.51 -1.46
N TYR A 168 13.97 -4.20 -1.49
CA TYR A 168 12.97 -3.14 -1.33
C TYR A 168 12.39 -2.67 -2.67
N TYR A 169 12.92 -3.14 -3.81
CA TYR A 169 12.38 -2.77 -5.13
C TYR A 169 10.91 -3.14 -5.29
N TYR A 170 10.53 -4.32 -4.77
CA TYR A 170 9.14 -4.75 -4.66
C TYR A 170 8.59 -4.34 -3.30
N LEU A 171 7.59 -3.48 -3.34
CA LEU A 171 6.90 -3.02 -2.14
C LEU A 171 6.02 -4.13 -1.57
N LYS A 172 5.95 -4.19 -0.23
CA LYS A 172 5.09 -5.10 0.53
C LYS A 172 3.91 -4.34 1.13
N GLN A 173 2.98 -5.09 1.70
CA GLN A 173 1.83 -4.55 2.43
C GLN A 173 2.28 -3.55 3.50
N ASN A 174 1.59 -2.40 3.56
CA ASN A 174 1.84 -1.31 4.50
C ASN A 174 3.21 -0.62 4.39
N ASP A 175 3.99 -0.88 3.34
CA ASP A 175 5.21 -0.12 3.09
C ASP A 175 4.89 1.37 2.94
N VAL A 176 5.76 2.21 3.49
CA VAL A 176 5.72 3.65 3.32
C VAL A 176 6.92 4.09 2.48
N LEU A 177 6.64 4.67 1.33
CA LEU A 177 7.61 5.28 0.44
C LEU A 177 7.63 6.79 0.70
N TYR A 178 8.76 7.32 1.13
CA TYR A 178 8.90 8.74 1.43
C TYR A 178 9.97 9.38 0.54
N VAL A 179 9.55 10.39 -0.22
CA VAL A 179 10.44 11.17 -1.09
C VAL A 179 10.83 12.46 -0.38
N GLU A 180 12.12 12.64 -0.12
CA GLU A 180 12.63 13.85 0.49
C GLU A 180 12.67 15.01 -0.51
N LEU A 181 12.54 16.24 0.02
CA LEU A 181 12.82 17.45 -0.73
C LEU A 181 14.34 17.63 -0.87
N ASN A 182 14.78 18.22 -1.98
CA ASN A 182 16.16 18.60 -2.16
C ASN A 182 16.56 19.74 -1.18
N ASP A 183 17.87 19.91 -0.98
CA ASP A 183 18.39 20.86 0.02
C ASP A 183 18.03 22.31 -0.30
N SER A 184 17.91 22.67 -1.57
CA SER A 184 17.51 24.01 -1.99
C SER A 184 16.10 24.38 -1.51
N GLN A 185 15.15 23.46 -1.63
CA GLN A 185 13.78 23.66 -1.14
C GLN A 185 13.67 23.59 0.38
N ARG A 186 14.46 22.73 1.02
CA ARG A 186 14.54 22.69 2.50
C ARG A 186 15.04 24.01 3.06
N GLN A 187 16.06 24.60 2.43
CA GLN A 187 16.59 25.91 2.83
C GLN A 187 15.60 27.04 2.54
N ALA A 188 14.93 27.02 1.36
CA ALA A 188 13.90 28.00 1.02
C ALA A 188 12.73 27.99 2.02
N GLY A 189 12.31 26.81 2.49
CA GLY A 189 11.27 26.67 3.52
C GLY A 189 11.70 27.13 4.91
N SER A 190 13.01 27.22 5.20
CA SER A 190 13.55 27.71 6.46
C SER A 190 13.78 29.19 6.47
N LEU A 191 13.78 29.89 5.31
CA LEU A 191 13.92 31.33 5.24
C LEU A 191 12.66 32.02 5.78
N ASN A 192 12.88 32.95 6.70
CA ASN A 192 11.79 33.77 7.24
C ASN A 192 11.09 34.50 6.08
N PRO A 193 9.77 34.36 5.88
CA PRO A 193 9.03 35.02 4.79
C PRO A 193 9.18 36.56 4.84
N ASN A 194 9.56 37.11 5.97
CA ASN A 194 9.79 38.55 6.14
C ASN A 194 11.21 38.99 5.73
N SER A 195 12.12 38.10 5.36
CA SER A 195 13.50 38.50 4.97
C SER A 195 13.51 39.47 3.78
N GLY A 196 12.61 39.29 2.80
CA GLY A 196 12.44 40.22 1.69
C GLY A 196 12.00 41.63 2.12
N LEU A 197 11.15 41.71 3.14
CA LEU A 197 10.74 43.03 3.71
C LEU A 197 11.89 43.74 4.37
N PHE A 198 12.74 43.08 5.13
CA PHE A 198 13.91 43.68 5.75
C PHE A 198 14.90 44.21 4.71
N ILE A 199 15.12 43.46 3.61
CA ILE A 199 16.00 43.90 2.53
C ILE A 199 15.41 45.11 1.81
N SER A 200 14.09 45.12 1.54
CA SER A 200 13.44 46.26 0.88
C SER A 200 13.46 47.54 1.76
N VAL A 201 13.20 47.43 3.07
CA VAL A 201 13.28 48.54 4.01
C VAL A 201 14.71 49.08 4.11
N ALA A 202 15.70 48.18 4.20
CA ALA A 202 17.10 48.58 4.21
C ALA A 202 17.51 49.33 2.93
N SER A 203 17.07 48.88 1.76
CA SER A 203 17.38 49.54 0.48
C SER A 203 16.77 50.94 0.38
N VAL A 204 15.54 51.14 0.87
CA VAL A 204 14.88 52.44 0.93
C VAL A 204 15.65 53.40 1.88
N LEU A 205 16.05 52.91 3.05
CA LEU A 205 16.83 53.72 4.01
C LEU A 205 18.17 54.17 3.42
N ILE A 206 18.88 53.24 2.75
CA ILE A 206 20.16 53.56 2.09
C ILE A 206 19.93 54.62 0.99
N SER A 207 18.90 54.50 0.17
CA SER A 207 18.59 55.48 -0.88
C SER A 207 18.27 56.86 -0.32
N LEU A 208 17.55 56.94 0.82
CA LEU A 208 17.30 58.22 1.50
C LEU A 208 18.56 58.84 2.05
N VAL A 209 19.45 58.05 2.68
CA VAL A 209 20.74 58.57 3.18
C VAL A 209 21.60 59.13 2.06
N VAL A 210 21.68 58.44 0.90
CA VAL A 210 22.41 58.95 -0.28
C VAL A 210 21.81 60.25 -0.81
N LEU A 211 20.47 60.39 -0.77
CA LEU A 211 19.78 61.60 -1.22
C LEU A 211 20.11 62.84 -0.29
N PHE A 212 20.22 62.58 1.03
CA PHE A 212 20.51 63.68 2.00
C PHE A 212 21.99 64.04 2.07
N LEU A 213 22.90 63.17 1.61
CA LEU A 213 24.35 63.43 1.59
C LEU A 213 24.81 64.05 0.28
N ARG A 214 23.94 64.27 -0.67
CA ARG A 214 24.22 64.90 -1.95
C ARG A 214 23.73 66.39 -1.93
#